data_8ea74719826eb88871e5be00bde99b93
#
_entry.id   8ea74719826eb88871e5be00bde99b93
#
_cell.length_a   1.000
_cell.length_b   1.000
_cell.length_c   1.000
_cell.angle_alpha   90.00
_cell.angle_beta   90.00
_cell.angle_gamma   90.00
#
_symmetry.space_group_name_H-M   'P 1'
#
loop_
_entity.id
_entity.type
_entity.pdbx_description
1 polymer ?
#
loop_
_entity_poly.entity_id
_entity_poly.type
_entity_poly.pdbx_seq_one_letter_code
_entity_poly.pdbx_strand_id
1 'polypeptide(L)'
;MRTRHQFSNAGHIDTGVDMSVESLHTTSEATIPHPRWRLPVVGDVFGISVRTPVQNSMEIGRKLGPIFERNVLGNRFVFASGADMVAELSDESRFAKHLAPGVASLREVGGDGLFTAYNHEPNWSKAHNLLAPAFTKSAMRSYHRTMLDVAGELAEHWDERVDGSPVDVSSDMTKLTLETIGRTGFSYSFDSFRRERPHPFVQAMVGALSHSQRTTFVKSSALGRLLMRRSDRRNVANLEHMAEVVDEVIRARRDSAEAGPEDLLELMLRAAREDDPHRIDELNIRHQVVTFLVAGHETTSGALSFALYYLSRHPDVLAKAQAEVDAVWGDEEPAFEQIAKLRYVRRVLDESLRLWPTAPAYGREATVDTTLVGKYPMKVGDWVLVLIPALHRDPVWGDDPEAFDPDHFLPERIRSRPAHVYKPFGTGERACIGRQFALHEAVLVLGTILRRYDIVGDPSYRLKVAERLTLMPEGFTLQLRRR
;
A
#
# COMPACT_ATOMS: atom_id res chain seq x y z
N MET A 1 -60.19 -59.19 0.05
CA MET A 1 -60.34 -59.91 1.31
C MET A 1 -60.05 -58.90 2.40
N ARG A 2 -61.10 -58.30 3.03
CA ARG A 2 -61.74 -58.62 4.30
C ARG A 2 -60.68 -58.63 5.42
N THR A 3 -60.74 -57.79 6.53
CA THR A 3 -61.86 -57.32 7.39
C THR A 3 -61.18 -56.37 8.42
N ARG A 4 -61.62 -55.16 8.70
CA ARG A 4 -62.52 -54.68 9.78
C ARG A 4 -62.31 -55.27 11.18
N HIS A 5 -61.99 -54.35 12.17
CA HIS A 5 -62.80 -54.05 13.38
C HIS A 5 -61.96 -53.14 14.27
N GLN A 6 -62.30 -51.96 14.59
CA GLN A 6 -63.33 -51.21 15.35
C GLN A 6 -63.29 -51.46 16.89
N PHE A 7 -63.39 -50.28 17.53
CA PHE A 7 -63.81 -49.98 18.92
C PHE A 7 -62.66 -49.84 19.94
N SER A 8 -62.62 -48.88 20.87
CA SER A 8 -63.45 -47.72 21.26
C SER A 8 -62.81 -47.07 22.49
N ASN A 9 -62.90 -45.79 22.57
CA ASN A 9 -63.21 -44.94 23.74
C ASN A 9 -62.17 -44.60 24.84
N ALA A 10 -62.24 -43.30 25.08
CA ALA A 10 -62.31 -42.49 26.30
C ALA A 10 -60.95 -41.88 26.73
N GLY A 11 -60.66 -40.66 26.43
CA GLY A 11 -61.06 -39.50 27.23
C GLY A 11 -60.07 -39.19 28.35
N HIS A 12 -59.11 -38.31 28.09
CA HIS A 12 -58.65 -37.39 29.15
C HIS A 12 -58.15 -36.11 28.47
N ILE A 13 -58.78 -35.00 28.85
CA ILE A 13 -58.37 -33.63 28.54
C ILE A 13 -57.28 -33.29 29.53
N ASP A 14 -56.06 -33.08 29.05
CA ASP A 14 -55.03 -32.40 29.85
C ASP A 14 -54.56 -31.16 29.11
N THR A 15 -54.91 -30.03 29.68
CA THR A 15 -54.55 -28.70 29.23
C THR A 15 -53.13 -28.37 29.70
N GLY A 16 -52.12 -28.85 28.96
CA GLY A 16 -50.74 -28.41 29.12
C GLY A 16 -50.42 -27.28 28.15
N VAL A 17 -50.47 -26.05 28.64
CA VAL A 17 -49.90 -24.89 27.91
C VAL A 17 -48.40 -25.05 27.93
N ASP A 18 -47.85 -25.54 26.80
CA ASP A 18 -46.41 -25.54 26.54
C ASP A 18 -46.02 -24.11 26.16
N MET A 19 -45.59 -23.32 27.16
CA MET A 19 -44.90 -22.03 26.96
C MET A 19 -43.47 -22.35 26.54
N SER A 20 -43.27 -22.66 25.27
CA SER A 20 -41.93 -22.55 24.65
C SER A 20 -41.46 -21.09 24.75
N VAL A 21 -40.63 -20.87 25.74
CA VAL A 21 -39.84 -19.63 25.85
C VAL A 21 -38.90 -19.59 24.64
N GLU A 22 -39.34 -18.96 23.55
CA GLU A 22 -38.43 -18.47 22.54
C GLU A 22 -37.47 -17.51 23.26
N SER A 23 -36.27 -18.02 23.55
CA SER A 23 -35.16 -17.18 23.96
C SER A 23 -34.84 -16.27 22.79
N LEU A 24 -35.42 -15.08 22.80
CA LEU A 24 -34.96 -13.93 22.06
C LEU A 24 -33.50 -13.68 22.49
N HIS A 25 -32.55 -14.28 21.77
CA HIS A 25 -31.19 -13.81 21.75
C HIS A 25 -31.20 -12.41 21.14
N THR A 26 -31.54 -11.41 21.96
CA THR A 26 -31.14 -10.04 21.68
C THR A 26 -29.62 -10.03 21.71
N THR A 27 -29.00 -10.23 20.56
CA THR A 27 -27.60 -9.88 20.36
C THR A 27 -27.47 -8.38 20.68
N SER A 28 -26.97 -8.09 21.87
CA SER A 28 -26.63 -6.71 22.24
C SER A 28 -25.68 -6.17 21.17
N GLU A 29 -26.15 -5.22 20.37
CA GLU A 29 -25.32 -4.52 19.41
C GLU A 29 -24.13 -3.94 20.14
N ALA A 30 -22.93 -4.43 19.83
CA ALA A 30 -21.73 -3.98 20.50
C ALA A 30 -21.34 -2.60 19.97
N THR A 31 -21.16 -1.67 20.88
CA THR A 31 -20.59 -0.36 20.56
C THR A 31 -19.11 -0.49 20.22
N ILE A 32 -18.68 0.17 19.13
CA ILE A 32 -17.26 0.21 18.76
C ILE A 32 -16.49 1.02 19.83
N PRO A 33 -15.40 0.48 20.41
CA PRO A 33 -14.59 1.19 21.38
C PRO A 33 -14.01 2.49 20.83
N HIS A 34 -13.90 3.52 21.68
CA HIS A 34 -13.33 4.81 21.32
C HIS A 34 -12.47 5.39 22.44
N PRO A 35 -11.60 6.39 22.19
CA PRO A 35 -10.84 7.07 23.23
C PRO A 35 -11.73 7.68 24.34
N ARG A 36 -11.27 7.64 25.58
CA ARG A 36 -12.06 8.09 26.75
C ARG A 36 -12.47 9.55 26.70
N TRP A 37 -11.62 10.41 26.15
CA TRP A 37 -11.81 11.86 26.16
C TRP A 37 -12.36 12.33 24.82
N ARG A 38 -13.66 12.10 24.61
CA ARG A 38 -14.39 12.59 23.43
C ARG A 38 -15.13 13.88 23.81
N LEU A 39 -14.73 15.01 23.23
CA LEU A 39 -15.40 16.28 23.45
C LEU A 39 -16.68 16.39 22.58
N PRO A 40 -17.74 17.06 23.09
CA PRO A 40 -18.86 17.44 22.24
C PRO A 40 -18.38 18.29 21.06
N VAL A 41 -18.99 18.10 19.87
CA VAL A 41 -18.72 18.82 18.61
C VAL A 41 -17.37 18.53 17.96
N VAL A 42 -16.24 18.59 18.68
CA VAL A 42 -14.89 18.42 18.09
C VAL A 42 -14.38 16.97 18.16
N GLY A 43 -14.99 16.15 19.02
CA GLY A 43 -14.69 14.71 19.11
C GLY A 43 -13.37 14.38 19.80
N ASP A 44 -12.62 13.44 19.23
CA ASP A 44 -11.41 12.84 19.82
C ASP A 44 -10.16 13.64 19.45
N VAL A 45 -10.17 14.96 19.68
CA VAL A 45 -9.04 15.86 19.30
C VAL A 45 -7.81 15.72 20.20
N PHE A 46 -8.00 15.20 21.43
CA PHE A 46 -6.90 14.95 22.35
C PHE A 46 -6.10 13.70 21.91
N GLY A 47 -4.79 13.81 21.94
CA GLY A 47 -3.89 12.71 21.57
C GLY A 47 -3.84 12.42 20.07
N ILE A 48 -4.30 13.33 19.20
CA ILE A 48 -4.09 13.21 17.76
C ILE A 48 -2.66 13.65 17.43
N SER A 49 -1.90 12.78 16.78
CA SER A 49 -0.67 13.17 16.10
C SER A 49 -0.97 13.45 14.62
N VAL A 50 -0.83 14.72 14.21
CA VAL A 50 -0.95 15.09 12.80
C VAL A 50 0.29 14.66 12.01
N ARG A 51 1.44 14.50 12.69
CA ARG A 51 2.69 14.10 12.06
C ARG A 51 2.80 12.58 11.89
N THR A 52 2.26 11.82 12.84
CA THR A 52 2.34 10.35 12.90
C THR A 52 0.97 9.73 13.14
N PRO A 53 -0.02 9.98 12.27
CA PRO A 53 -1.39 9.51 12.46
C PRO A 53 -1.52 7.98 12.45
N VAL A 54 -0.69 7.28 11.68
CA VAL A 54 -0.68 5.81 11.59
C VAL A 54 -0.14 5.22 12.89
N GLN A 55 1.05 5.66 13.34
CA GLN A 55 1.67 5.19 14.59
C GLN A 55 0.77 5.50 15.78
N ASN A 56 0.17 6.69 15.80
CA ASN A 56 -0.81 7.05 16.82
C ASN A 56 -2.05 6.12 16.81
N SER A 57 -2.56 5.76 15.62
CA SER A 57 -3.69 4.81 15.51
C SER A 57 -3.29 3.39 15.95
N MET A 58 -2.06 2.96 15.67
CA MET A 58 -1.53 1.68 16.19
C MET A 58 -1.51 1.66 17.73
N GLU A 59 -1.04 2.73 18.36
CA GLU A 59 -1.04 2.85 19.84
C GLU A 59 -2.44 2.81 20.44
N ILE A 60 -3.40 3.47 19.78
CA ILE A 60 -4.81 3.44 20.18
C ILE A 60 -5.37 2.01 20.02
N GLY A 61 -5.12 1.35 18.91
CA GLY A 61 -5.53 -0.04 18.67
C GLY A 61 -4.96 -1.01 19.71
N ARG A 62 -3.70 -0.85 20.13
CA ARG A 62 -3.12 -1.66 21.23
C ARG A 62 -3.89 -1.51 22.55
N LYS A 63 -4.50 -0.35 22.80
CA LYS A 63 -5.24 -0.05 24.05
C LYS A 63 -6.71 -0.42 23.98
N LEU A 64 -7.34 -0.24 22.82
CA LEU A 64 -8.79 -0.41 22.65
C LEU A 64 -9.18 -1.75 22.02
N GLY A 65 -8.23 -2.43 21.39
CA GLY A 65 -8.46 -3.70 20.68
C GLY A 65 -8.43 -3.57 19.16
N PRO A 66 -8.74 -4.69 18.47
CA PRO A 66 -8.56 -4.81 17.01
C PRO A 66 -9.57 -4.00 16.18
N ILE A 67 -10.61 -3.45 16.81
CA ILE A 67 -11.54 -2.50 16.20
C ILE A 67 -11.74 -1.32 17.13
N PHE A 68 -11.68 -0.11 16.60
CA PHE A 68 -11.97 1.11 17.34
C PHE A 68 -12.42 2.22 16.40
N GLU A 69 -13.08 3.23 16.96
CA GLU A 69 -13.47 4.41 16.21
C GLU A 69 -12.85 5.68 16.77
N ARG A 70 -12.69 6.65 15.89
CA ARG A 70 -12.36 8.04 16.22
C ARG A 70 -13.35 8.97 15.53
N ASN A 71 -13.77 9.98 16.23
CA ASN A 71 -14.52 11.09 15.68
C ASN A 71 -13.62 12.34 15.74
N VAL A 72 -13.32 12.91 14.59
CA VAL A 72 -12.45 14.08 14.50
C VAL A 72 -13.18 15.17 13.74
N LEU A 73 -13.58 16.24 14.43
CA LEU A 73 -14.30 17.37 13.85
C LEU A 73 -15.54 16.95 13.06
N GLY A 74 -16.29 15.97 13.58
CA GLY A 74 -17.50 15.43 12.95
C GLY A 74 -17.27 14.31 11.95
N ASN A 75 -16.01 14.00 11.58
CA ASN A 75 -15.70 12.87 10.71
C ASN A 75 -15.46 11.62 11.56
N ARG A 76 -16.23 10.57 11.30
CA ARG A 76 -16.09 9.26 11.92
C ARG A 76 -15.14 8.38 11.12
N PHE A 77 -14.11 7.86 11.81
CA PHE A 77 -13.15 6.90 11.27
C PHE A 77 -13.22 5.63 12.09
N VAL A 78 -13.56 4.52 11.48
CA VAL A 78 -13.50 3.19 12.09
C VAL A 78 -12.24 2.49 11.59
N PHE A 79 -11.45 1.94 12.52
CA PHE A 79 -10.23 1.20 12.22
C PHE A 79 -10.41 -0.27 12.59
N ALA A 80 -9.94 -1.16 11.73
CA ALA A 80 -9.91 -2.59 11.99
C ALA A 80 -8.51 -3.16 11.71
N SER A 81 -8.06 -4.09 12.56
CA SER A 81 -6.78 -4.76 12.43
C SER A 81 -6.81 -6.24 12.87
N GLY A 82 -7.95 -6.76 13.32
CA GLY A 82 -8.10 -8.19 13.63
C GLY A 82 -8.14 -9.05 12.37
N ALA A 83 -7.46 -10.19 12.39
CA ALA A 83 -7.38 -11.11 11.26
C ALA A 83 -8.77 -11.54 10.75
N ASP A 84 -9.69 -11.88 11.66
CA ASP A 84 -11.06 -12.31 11.32
C ASP A 84 -11.84 -11.18 10.64
N MET A 85 -11.74 -9.97 11.16
CA MET A 85 -12.39 -8.79 10.59
C MET A 85 -11.86 -8.49 9.18
N VAL A 86 -10.53 -8.58 8.99
CA VAL A 86 -9.92 -8.33 7.69
C VAL A 86 -10.26 -9.42 6.69
N ALA A 87 -10.45 -10.67 7.14
CA ALA A 87 -10.96 -11.76 6.31
C ALA A 87 -12.37 -11.42 5.78
N GLU A 88 -13.30 -11.00 6.66
CA GLU A 88 -14.64 -10.58 6.25
C GLU A 88 -14.64 -9.32 5.38
N LEU A 89 -13.86 -8.29 5.74
CA LEU A 89 -13.72 -7.07 4.93
C LEU A 89 -13.11 -7.32 3.54
N SER A 90 -12.51 -8.51 3.33
CA SER A 90 -11.99 -8.94 2.03
C SER A 90 -13.04 -9.64 1.16
N ASP A 91 -14.24 -9.89 1.68
CA ASP A 91 -15.36 -10.45 0.93
C ASP A 91 -15.98 -9.39 0.00
N GLU A 92 -15.76 -9.52 -1.29
CA GLU A 92 -16.21 -8.54 -2.30
C GLU A 92 -17.72 -8.62 -2.59
N SER A 93 -18.42 -9.64 -2.12
CA SER A 93 -19.89 -9.70 -2.19
C SER A 93 -20.56 -8.73 -1.19
N ARG A 94 -19.85 -8.35 -0.14
CA ARG A 94 -20.34 -7.52 0.97
C ARG A 94 -19.65 -6.16 1.06
N PHE A 95 -18.40 -6.08 0.61
CA PHE A 95 -17.56 -4.90 0.78
C PHE A 95 -16.85 -4.52 -0.51
N ALA A 96 -16.85 -3.23 -0.81
CA ALA A 96 -16.10 -2.64 -1.91
C ALA A 96 -14.96 -1.74 -1.40
N LYS A 97 -14.10 -1.27 -2.30
CA LYS A 97 -13.08 -0.27 -1.98
C LYS A 97 -13.74 1.04 -1.53
N HIS A 98 -13.26 1.62 -0.45
CA HIS A 98 -13.57 2.99 -0.04
C HIS A 98 -12.37 3.92 -0.22
N LEU A 99 -12.61 5.12 -0.79
CA LEU A 99 -11.58 6.16 -0.85
C LEU A 99 -11.61 6.97 0.44
N ALA A 100 -10.69 6.65 1.35
CA ALA A 100 -10.51 7.47 2.54
C ALA A 100 -10.19 8.93 2.19
N PRO A 101 -10.56 9.92 3.02
CA PRO A 101 -10.45 11.34 2.70
C PRO A 101 -9.06 11.77 2.20
N GLY A 102 -7.96 11.21 2.75
CA GLY A 102 -6.59 11.48 2.29
C GLY A 102 -6.34 11.01 0.85
N VAL A 103 -6.87 9.85 0.46
CA VAL A 103 -6.76 9.36 -0.93
C VAL A 103 -7.70 10.13 -1.86
N ALA A 104 -8.90 10.45 -1.38
CA ALA A 104 -9.88 11.20 -2.16
C ALA A 104 -9.38 12.59 -2.59
N SER A 105 -8.53 13.24 -1.77
CA SER A 105 -7.95 14.54 -2.13
C SER A 105 -6.94 14.46 -3.28
N LEU A 106 -6.36 13.29 -3.57
CA LEU A 106 -5.47 13.10 -4.72
C LEU A 106 -6.22 13.07 -6.06
N ARG A 107 -7.55 13.01 -6.03
CA ARG A 107 -8.38 13.10 -7.23
C ARG A 107 -8.24 14.44 -7.95
N GLU A 108 -7.78 15.49 -7.27
CA GLU A 108 -7.49 16.79 -7.90
C GLU A 108 -6.47 16.67 -9.05
N VAL A 109 -5.56 15.68 -9.01
CA VAL A 109 -4.57 15.43 -10.08
C VAL A 109 -4.70 14.02 -10.69
N GLY A 110 -5.05 13.03 -9.89
CA GLY A 110 -5.19 11.63 -10.33
C GLY A 110 -6.58 11.27 -10.87
N GLY A 111 -7.56 12.17 -10.76
CA GLY A 111 -8.92 12.00 -11.29
C GLY A 111 -9.51 10.61 -10.99
N ASP A 112 -9.95 9.95 -12.05
CA ASP A 112 -10.46 8.59 -12.09
C ASP A 112 -9.40 7.54 -12.53
N GLY A 113 -8.12 7.81 -12.24
CA GLY A 113 -7.05 6.84 -12.42
C GLY A 113 -7.22 5.61 -11.51
N LEU A 114 -6.48 4.54 -11.81
CA LEU A 114 -6.63 3.23 -11.12
C LEU A 114 -6.59 3.32 -9.59
N PHE A 115 -5.79 4.22 -9.03
CA PHE A 115 -5.68 4.36 -7.57
C PHE A 115 -6.84 5.15 -6.97
N THR A 116 -7.33 6.19 -7.65
CA THR A 116 -8.27 7.17 -7.12
C THR A 116 -9.70 7.04 -7.65
N ALA A 117 -9.96 6.16 -8.62
CA ALA A 117 -11.30 5.93 -9.16
C ALA A 117 -12.27 5.38 -8.10
N TYR A 118 -13.50 5.90 -8.09
CA TYR A 118 -14.62 5.34 -7.34
C TYR A 118 -15.11 4.03 -7.99
N ASN A 119 -15.89 3.23 -7.23
CA ASN A 119 -16.36 1.93 -7.70
C ASN A 119 -17.34 2.01 -8.87
N HIS A 120 -18.10 3.13 -8.99
CA HIS A 120 -19.06 3.35 -10.05
C HIS A 120 -18.46 3.96 -11.33
N GLU A 121 -17.20 4.36 -11.31
CA GLU A 121 -16.53 4.99 -12.46
C GLU A 121 -16.04 3.93 -13.45
N PRO A 122 -16.52 3.94 -14.72
CA PRO A 122 -16.23 2.89 -15.68
C PRO A 122 -14.77 2.86 -16.15
N ASN A 123 -14.07 4.00 -16.05
CA ASN A 123 -12.68 4.09 -16.50
C ASN A 123 -11.73 3.24 -15.67
N TRP A 124 -12.10 2.91 -14.40
CA TRP A 124 -11.29 1.97 -13.63
C TRP A 124 -11.18 0.59 -14.31
N SER A 125 -12.31 -0.01 -14.65
CA SER A 125 -12.33 -1.35 -15.27
C SER A 125 -11.68 -1.34 -16.66
N LYS A 126 -11.90 -0.28 -17.44
CA LYS A 126 -11.27 -0.11 -18.76
C LYS A 126 -9.74 -0.06 -18.63
N ALA A 127 -9.22 0.84 -17.79
CA ALA A 127 -7.79 0.98 -17.58
C ALA A 127 -7.17 -0.28 -16.94
N HIS A 128 -7.87 -0.90 -15.97
CA HIS A 128 -7.41 -2.13 -15.36
C HIS A 128 -7.27 -3.27 -16.37
N ASN A 129 -8.29 -3.50 -17.20
CA ASN A 129 -8.25 -4.57 -18.21
C ASN A 129 -7.19 -4.32 -19.28
N LEU A 130 -7.02 -3.05 -19.68
CA LEU A 130 -5.99 -2.65 -20.64
C LEU A 130 -4.58 -2.87 -20.10
N LEU A 131 -4.33 -2.51 -18.85
CA LEU A 131 -2.98 -2.41 -18.29
C LEU A 131 -2.54 -3.65 -17.48
N ALA A 132 -3.47 -4.45 -16.95
CA ALA A 132 -3.13 -5.63 -16.14
C ALA A 132 -2.18 -6.63 -16.84
N PRO A 133 -2.27 -6.89 -18.16
CA PRO A 133 -1.32 -7.74 -18.86
C PRO A 133 0.14 -7.28 -18.73
N ALA A 134 0.39 -5.96 -18.69
CA ALA A 134 1.73 -5.39 -18.54
C ALA A 134 2.33 -5.57 -17.13
N PHE A 135 1.55 -6.01 -16.15
CA PHE A 135 2.00 -6.26 -14.77
C PHE A 135 2.05 -7.75 -14.41
N THR A 136 1.93 -8.63 -15.40
CA THR A 136 2.09 -10.08 -15.19
C THR A 136 3.56 -10.43 -14.92
N LYS A 137 3.79 -11.59 -14.29
CA LYS A 137 5.15 -12.09 -14.07
C LYS A 137 5.95 -12.23 -15.38
N SER A 138 5.31 -12.61 -16.48
CA SER A 138 5.96 -12.70 -17.79
C SER A 138 6.35 -11.33 -18.35
N ALA A 139 5.53 -10.30 -18.14
CA ALA A 139 5.83 -8.94 -18.57
C ALA A 139 7.07 -8.35 -17.85
N MET A 140 7.39 -8.83 -16.64
CA MET A 140 8.58 -8.37 -15.92
C MET A 140 9.89 -8.68 -16.66
N ARG A 141 9.88 -9.64 -17.58
CA ARG A 141 11.06 -9.94 -18.40
C ARG A 141 11.43 -8.76 -19.31
N SER A 142 10.45 -8.05 -19.87
CA SER A 142 10.72 -6.88 -20.73
C SER A 142 11.27 -5.69 -19.94
N TYR A 143 10.90 -5.56 -18.66
CA TYR A 143 11.38 -4.48 -17.78
C TYR A 143 12.73 -4.78 -17.12
N HIS A 144 13.13 -6.05 -17.08
CA HIS A 144 14.28 -6.51 -16.30
C HIS A 144 15.57 -5.79 -16.70
N ARG A 145 15.83 -5.61 -18.00
CA ARG A 145 17.03 -4.90 -18.48
C ARG A 145 17.07 -3.47 -17.99
N THR A 146 15.99 -2.73 -18.12
CA THR A 146 15.90 -1.34 -17.65
C THR A 146 16.07 -1.24 -16.13
N MET A 147 15.51 -2.20 -15.36
CA MET A 147 15.70 -2.24 -13.91
C MET A 147 17.17 -2.51 -13.54
N LEU A 148 17.87 -3.36 -14.27
CA LEU A 148 19.30 -3.59 -14.08
C LEU A 148 20.15 -2.35 -14.38
N ASP A 149 19.84 -1.67 -15.49
CA ASP A 149 20.56 -0.45 -15.88
C ASP A 149 20.42 0.63 -14.79
N VAL A 150 19.20 0.85 -14.30
CA VAL A 150 18.94 1.84 -13.23
C VAL A 150 19.59 1.41 -11.90
N ALA A 151 19.59 0.12 -11.55
CA ALA A 151 20.32 -0.39 -10.39
C ALA A 151 21.84 -0.23 -10.55
N GLY A 152 22.36 -0.34 -11.78
CA GLY A 152 23.74 -0.03 -12.13
C GLY A 152 24.09 1.43 -11.90
N GLU A 153 23.25 2.36 -12.35
CA GLU A 153 23.42 3.81 -12.12
C GLU A 153 23.42 4.16 -10.61
N LEU A 154 22.56 3.51 -9.82
CA LEU A 154 22.61 3.64 -8.36
C LEU A 154 23.97 3.17 -7.82
N ALA A 155 24.45 2.01 -8.28
CA ALA A 155 25.71 1.45 -7.82
C ALA A 155 26.90 2.35 -8.19
N GLU A 156 26.94 2.91 -9.41
CA GLU A 156 27.94 3.91 -9.81
C GLU A 156 27.90 5.15 -8.92
N HIS A 157 26.72 5.68 -8.64
CA HIS A 157 26.51 6.81 -7.75
C HIS A 157 26.97 6.51 -6.30
N TRP A 158 26.78 5.28 -5.83
CA TRP A 158 27.24 4.85 -4.51
C TRP A 158 28.73 4.55 -4.44
N ASP A 159 29.35 4.10 -5.54
CA ASP A 159 30.80 3.86 -5.62
C ASP A 159 31.63 5.13 -5.33
N GLU A 160 31.11 6.30 -5.67
CA GLU A 160 31.76 7.57 -5.36
C GLU A 160 31.80 7.88 -3.84
N ARG A 161 31.04 7.14 -3.05
CA ARG A 161 30.87 7.32 -1.59
C ARG A 161 31.38 6.14 -0.75
N VAL A 162 31.93 5.13 -1.39
CA VAL A 162 32.56 3.99 -0.70
C VAL A 162 33.68 4.53 0.18
N ASP A 163 33.74 4.05 1.44
CA ASP A 163 34.71 4.47 2.47
C ASP A 163 34.73 5.98 2.77
N GLY A 164 33.71 6.71 2.32
CA GLY A 164 33.56 8.15 2.45
C GLY A 164 32.35 8.58 3.27
N SER A 165 31.64 9.58 2.73
CA SER A 165 30.41 10.12 3.38
C SER A 165 29.24 9.15 3.30
N PRO A 166 28.37 9.11 4.34
CA PRO A 166 27.18 8.26 4.33
C PRO A 166 26.23 8.62 3.18
N VAL A 167 25.54 7.63 2.64
CA VAL A 167 24.48 7.78 1.64
C VAL A 167 23.13 8.00 2.32
N ASP A 168 22.31 8.91 1.79
CA ASP A 168 20.89 9.06 2.21
C ASP A 168 20.05 8.00 1.49
N VAL A 169 19.73 6.94 2.20
CA VAL A 169 19.04 5.77 1.62
C VAL A 169 17.68 6.13 1.06
N SER A 170 16.87 6.88 1.81
CA SER A 170 15.50 7.20 1.38
C SER A 170 15.49 8.11 0.14
N SER A 171 16.43 9.04 0.06
CA SER A 171 16.62 9.90 -1.11
C SER A 171 17.03 9.09 -2.34
N ASP A 172 18.03 8.23 -2.21
CA ASP A 172 18.58 7.50 -3.35
C ASP A 172 17.63 6.38 -3.82
N MET A 173 16.91 5.71 -2.90
CA MET A 173 15.85 4.77 -3.29
C MET A 173 14.70 5.48 -4.02
N THR A 174 14.35 6.71 -3.64
CA THR A 174 13.35 7.52 -4.35
C THR A 174 13.81 7.88 -5.77
N LYS A 175 15.09 8.24 -5.95
CA LYS A 175 15.67 8.49 -7.28
C LYS A 175 15.60 7.23 -8.16
N LEU A 176 16.02 6.08 -7.61
CA LEU A 176 16.02 4.80 -8.30
C LEU A 176 14.63 4.42 -8.79
N THR A 177 13.65 4.40 -7.90
CA THR A 177 12.29 3.92 -8.23
C THR A 177 11.54 4.88 -9.17
N LEU A 178 11.79 6.20 -9.06
CA LEU A 178 11.27 7.17 -10.04
C LEU A 178 11.87 6.95 -11.44
N GLU A 179 13.18 6.74 -11.51
CA GLU A 179 13.87 6.48 -12.77
C GLU A 179 13.37 5.19 -13.40
N THR A 180 13.20 4.13 -12.59
CA THR A 180 12.70 2.84 -13.05
C THR A 180 11.29 2.95 -13.64
N ILE A 181 10.33 3.54 -12.92
CA ILE A 181 8.96 3.66 -13.44
C ILE A 181 8.89 4.62 -14.63
N GLY A 182 9.70 5.67 -14.66
CA GLY A 182 9.79 6.59 -15.78
C GLY A 182 10.24 5.90 -17.05
N ARG A 183 11.34 5.15 -17.00
CA ARG A 183 11.91 4.45 -18.17
C ARG A 183 11.09 3.25 -18.58
N THR A 184 10.60 2.44 -17.65
CA THR A 184 9.85 1.22 -17.98
C THR A 184 8.42 1.51 -18.40
N GLY A 185 7.76 2.47 -17.79
CA GLY A 185 6.36 2.78 -18.03
C GLY A 185 6.12 3.79 -19.14
N PHE A 186 7.06 4.71 -19.35
CA PHE A 186 6.86 5.88 -20.21
C PHE A 186 8.03 6.17 -21.15
N SER A 187 9.10 5.37 -21.10
CA SER A 187 10.37 5.61 -21.83
C SER A 187 10.92 7.02 -21.62
N TYR A 188 10.73 7.53 -20.39
CA TYR A 188 11.13 8.86 -19.99
C TYR A 188 12.16 8.80 -18.85
N SER A 189 13.33 9.46 -19.04
CA SER A 189 14.34 9.59 -18.00
C SER A 189 14.13 10.88 -17.19
N PHE A 190 14.13 10.76 -15.88
CA PHE A 190 14.15 11.89 -14.95
C PHE A 190 15.57 12.39 -14.66
N ASP A 191 16.60 11.74 -15.23
CA ASP A 191 18.02 12.00 -14.97
C ASP A 191 18.37 12.01 -13.47
N SER A 192 17.75 11.10 -12.72
CA SER A 192 17.68 11.13 -11.26
C SER A 192 19.06 11.09 -10.59
N PHE A 193 20.04 10.36 -11.16
CA PHE A 193 21.40 10.25 -10.60
C PHE A 193 22.37 11.33 -11.10
N ARG A 194 22.04 12.05 -12.18
CA ARG A 194 22.82 13.19 -12.68
C ARG A 194 22.47 14.50 -11.99
N ARG A 195 21.35 14.54 -11.24
CA ARG A 195 20.87 15.72 -10.54
C ARG A 195 21.34 15.72 -9.07
N GLU A 196 21.88 16.83 -8.62
CA GLU A 196 22.19 17.03 -7.18
C GLU A 196 20.91 17.09 -6.32
N ARG A 197 19.82 17.66 -6.85
CA ARG A 197 18.53 17.80 -6.16
C ARG A 197 17.48 16.87 -6.78
N PRO A 198 16.52 16.38 -5.97
CA PRO A 198 15.40 15.61 -6.49
C PRO A 198 14.70 16.35 -7.63
N HIS A 199 14.21 15.60 -8.61
CA HIS A 199 13.46 16.19 -9.73
C HIS A 199 12.30 17.04 -9.20
N PRO A 200 11.97 18.19 -9.82
CA PRO A 200 10.89 19.08 -9.36
C PRO A 200 9.53 18.35 -9.21
N PHE A 201 9.24 17.37 -10.05
CA PHE A 201 8.07 16.49 -9.92
C PHE A 201 8.00 15.84 -8.54
N VAL A 202 9.12 15.29 -8.02
CA VAL A 202 9.16 14.66 -6.69
C VAL A 202 8.85 15.67 -5.59
N GLN A 203 9.41 16.88 -5.70
CA GLN A 203 9.17 17.94 -4.72
C GLN A 203 7.70 18.36 -4.70
N ALA A 204 7.11 18.55 -5.89
CA ALA A 204 5.69 18.90 -6.05
C ALA A 204 4.79 17.79 -5.48
N MET A 205 5.08 16.53 -5.80
CA MET A 205 4.33 15.39 -5.32
C MET A 205 4.42 15.22 -3.79
N VAL A 206 5.63 15.29 -3.20
CA VAL A 206 5.79 15.24 -1.74
C VAL A 206 5.02 16.39 -1.07
N GLY A 207 5.01 17.57 -1.70
CA GLY A 207 4.19 18.70 -1.26
C GLY A 207 2.69 18.40 -1.28
N ALA A 208 2.19 17.82 -2.37
CA ALA A 208 0.78 17.44 -2.54
C ALA A 208 0.35 16.33 -1.56
N LEU A 209 1.15 15.29 -1.38
CA LEU A 209 0.89 14.21 -0.43
C LEU A 209 0.86 14.72 1.02
N SER A 210 1.81 15.58 1.39
CA SER A 210 1.85 16.21 2.72
C SER A 210 0.67 17.14 2.96
N HIS A 211 0.21 17.85 1.93
CA HIS A 211 -0.99 18.66 1.99
C HIS A 211 -2.23 17.81 2.19
N SER A 212 -2.39 16.73 1.41
CA SER A 212 -3.48 15.76 1.51
C SER A 212 -3.62 15.20 2.93
N GLN A 213 -2.52 14.76 3.53
CA GLN A 213 -2.52 14.25 4.90
C GLN A 213 -3.00 15.29 5.93
N ARG A 214 -2.50 16.53 5.84
CA ARG A 214 -2.89 17.60 6.77
C ARG A 214 -4.35 18.01 6.64
N THR A 215 -4.88 18.01 5.42
CA THR A 215 -6.26 18.44 5.15
C THR A 215 -7.29 17.39 5.56
N THR A 216 -6.93 16.12 5.62
CA THR A 216 -7.81 15.02 6.02
C THR A 216 -8.53 15.31 7.36
N PHE A 217 -7.84 15.95 8.31
CA PHE A 217 -8.38 16.22 9.66
C PHE A 217 -8.86 17.66 9.87
N VAL A 218 -8.48 18.61 9.02
CA VAL A 218 -8.63 20.05 9.29
C VAL A 218 -9.68 20.74 8.43
N LYS A 219 -9.90 20.30 7.20
CA LYS A 219 -10.82 20.97 6.24
C LYS A 219 -12.31 20.94 6.60
N SER A 220 -12.72 20.12 7.56
CA SER A 220 -14.13 20.01 7.99
C SER A 220 -14.66 21.26 8.71
N SER A 221 -13.81 22.16 9.23
CA SER A 221 -14.21 23.38 9.92
C SER A 221 -13.97 24.65 9.10
N ALA A 222 -14.81 25.69 9.27
CA ALA A 222 -14.64 26.98 8.61
C ALA A 222 -13.30 27.64 8.98
N LEU A 223 -12.87 27.54 10.23
CA LEU A 223 -11.58 28.04 10.70
C LEU A 223 -10.43 27.27 10.06
N GLY A 224 -10.55 25.93 9.96
CA GLY A 224 -9.57 25.09 9.29
C GLY A 224 -9.38 25.47 7.84
N ARG A 225 -10.44 25.71 7.09
CA ARG A 225 -10.37 26.20 5.70
C ARG A 225 -9.67 27.57 5.60
N LEU A 226 -9.89 28.47 6.53
CA LEU A 226 -9.22 29.77 6.54
C LEU A 226 -7.71 29.63 6.80
N LEU A 227 -7.31 28.81 7.77
CA LEU A 227 -5.92 28.55 8.12
C LEU A 227 -5.16 27.83 6.99
N MET A 228 -5.85 27.02 6.18
CA MET A 228 -5.24 26.25 5.11
C MET A 228 -5.06 27.02 3.78
N ARG A 229 -5.63 28.20 3.61
CA ARG A 229 -5.58 28.98 2.34
C ARG A 229 -4.20 29.10 1.70
N ARG A 230 -3.14 29.35 2.50
CA ARG A 230 -1.76 29.42 1.97
C ARG A 230 -1.24 28.05 1.54
N SER A 231 -1.56 27.00 2.29
CA SER A 231 -1.23 25.61 1.97
C SER A 231 -1.98 25.17 0.71
N ASP A 232 -3.27 25.53 0.58
CA ASP A 232 -4.07 25.23 -0.61
C ASP A 232 -3.48 25.88 -1.88
N ARG A 233 -3.06 27.15 -1.82
CA ARG A 233 -2.39 27.82 -2.96
C ARG A 233 -1.09 27.14 -3.37
N ARG A 234 -0.26 26.71 -2.41
CA ARG A 234 0.95 25.94 -2.71
C ARG A 234 0.64 24.59 -3.32
N ASN A 235 -0.43 23.96 -2.84
CA ASN A 235 -0.87 22.67 -3.38
C ASN A 235 -1.31 22.81 -4.83
N VAL A 236 -2.08 23.86 -5.17
CA VAL A 236 -2.46 24.13 -6.57
C VAL A 236 -1.22 24.22 -7.45
N ALA A 237 -0.21 25.00 -7.06
CA ALA A 237 1.04 25.09 -7.83
C ALA A 237 1.78 23.74 -7.95
N ASN A 238 1.77 22.90 -6.89
CA ASN A 238 2.35 21.56 -6.96
C ASN A 238 1.59 20.68 -7.97
N LEU A 239 0.25 20.71 -7.93
CA LEU A 239 -0.60 19.91 -8.83
C LEU A 239 -0.46 20.36 -10.29
N GLU A 240 -0.40 21.69 -10.54
CA GLU A 240 -0.14 22.27 -11.86
C GLU A 240 1.21 21.80 -12.40
N HIS A 241 2.27 21.87 -11.59
CA HIS A 241 3.60 21.42 -12.01
C HIS A 241 3.66 19.91 -12.29
N MET A 242 3.00 19.09 -11.46
CA MET A 242 2.88 17.65 -11.74
C MET A 242 2.17 17.40 -13.08
N ALA A 243 1.09 18.13 -13.35
CA ALA A 243 0.36 18.04 -14.60
C ALA A 243 1.21 18.45 -15.81
N GLU A 244 2.00 19.53 -15.70
CA GLU A 244 2.92 19.99 -16.75
C GLU A 244 3.95 18.93 -17.13
N VAL A 245 4.58 18.29 -16.13
CA VAL A 245 5.56 17.20 -16.37
C VAL A 245 4.89 16.00 -17.06
N VAL A 246 3.68 15.63 -16.64
CA VAL A 246 2.93 14.53 -17.29
C VAL A 246 2.58 14.88 -18.73
N ASP A 247 2.17 16.12 -19.00
CA ASP A 247 1.88 16.60 -20.35
C ASP A 247 3.12 16.63 -21.23
N GLU A 248 4.29 16.93 -20.64
CA GLU A 248 5.58 16.84 -21.34
C GLU A 248 5.89 15.40 -21.75
N VAL A 249 5.72 14.43 -20.84
CA VAL A 249 5.92 13.00 -21.12
C VAL A 249 5.00 12.53 -22.26
N ILE A 250 3.71 12.88 -22.22
CA ILE A 250 2.74 12.51 -23.24
C ILE A 250 3.08 13.18 -24.60
N ARG A 251 3.43 14.46 -24.60
CA ARG A 251 3.80 15.20 -25.81
C ARG A 251 5.08 14.63 -26.45
N ALA A 252 6.13 14.41 -25.66
CA ALA A 252 7.38 13.85 -26.15
C ALA A 252 7.17 12.52 -26.91
N ARG A 253 6.23 11.67 -26.43
CA ARG A 253 5.87 10.43 -27.11
C ARG A 253 5.09 10.67 -28.40
N ARG A 254 4.13 11.61 -28.43
CA ARG A 254 3.31 11.92 -29.61
C ARG A 254 4.10 12.55 -30.75
N ASP A 255 5.08 13.40 -30.38
CA ASP A 255 5.92 14.13 -31.33
C ASP A 255 7.05 13.24 -31.90
N SER A 256 7.29 12.06 -31.32
CA SER A 256 8.25 11.08 -31.85
C SER A 256 7.74 10.51 -33.16
N ALA A 257 8.52 10.65 -34.22
CA ALA A 257 8.23 10.10 -35.55
C ALA A 257 8.47 8.57 -35.63
N GLU A 258 9.14 7.99 -34.64
CA GLU A 258 9.42 6.57 -34.55
C GLU A 258 8.27 5.82 -33.85
N ALA A 259 8.04 4.56 -34.27
CA ALA A 259 7.16 3.67 -33.51
C ALA A 259 7.69 3.55 -32.08
N GLY A 260 6.92 4.02 -31.12
CA GLY A 260 7.33 4.04 -29.72
C GLY A 260 7.55 2.62 -29.18
N PRO A 261 8.36 2.47 -28.10
CA PRO A 261 8.51 1.21 -27.41
C PRO A 261 7.16 0.75 -26.85
N GLU A 262 6.94 -0.57 -26.78
CA GLU A 262 5.73 -1.14 -26.17
C GLU A 262 5.75 -0.99 -24.64
N ASP A 263 5.53 0.24 -24.16
CA ASP A 263 5.40 0.57 -22.75
C ASP A 263 3.94 0.90 -22.36
N LEU A 264 3.71 1.25 -21.09
CA LEU A 264 2.36 1.56 -20.58
C LEU A 264 1.73 2.74 -21.31
N LEU A 265 2.54 3.76 -21.67
CA LEU A 265 2.03 4.93 -22.37
C LEU A 265 1.58 4.57 -23.81
N GLU A 266 2.36 3.78 -24.52
CA GLU A 266 1.99 3.35 -25.88
C GLU A 266 0.73 2.48 -25.87
N LEU A 267 0.59 1.56 -24.90
CA LEU A 267 -0.64 0.78 -24.73
C LEU A 267 -1.87 1.68 -24.59
N MET A 268 -1.77 2.71 -23.75
CA MET A 268 -2.86 3.66 -23.52
C MET A 268 -3.15 4.53 -24.73
N LEU A 269 -2.12 5.05 -25.39
CA LEU A 269 -2.28 5.90 -26.59
C LEU A 269 -2.87 5.11 -27.76
N ARG A 270 -2.46 3.86 -27.95
CA ARG A 270 -3.01 2.96 -28.98
C ARG A 270 -4.49 2.67 -28.73
N ALA A 271 -4.85 2.28 -27.51
CA ALA A 271 -6.24 2.04 -27.12
C ALA A 271 -7.14 3.29 -27.27
N ALA A 272 -6.58 4.49 -27.11
CA ALA A 272 -7.34 5.72 -27.34
C ALA A 272 -7.62 6.01 -28.83
N ARG A 273 -6.79 5.48 -29.76
CA ARG A 273 -6.92 5.69 -31.22
C ARG A 273 -7.80 4.64 -31.90
N GLU A 274 -7.80 3.42 -31.37
CA GLU A 274 -8.53 2.29 -31.92
C GLU A 274 -9.97 2.25 -31.38
N ASP A 275 -10.85 1.52 -32.08
CA ASP A 275 -12.21 1.22 -31.58
C ASP A 275 -12.12 0.05 -30.57
N ASP A 276 -11.45 0.28 -29.46
CA ASP A 276 -11.15 -0.69 -28.41
C ASP A 276 -12.24 -0.66 -27.34
N PRO A 277 -12.79 -1.82 -26.93
CA PRO A 277 -13.79 -1.87 -25.84
C PRO A 277 -13.27 -1.33 -24.51
N HIS A 278 -11.95 -1.29 -24.32
CA HIS A 278 -11.29 -0.69 -23.17
C HIS A 278 -10.83 0.75 -23.40
N ARG A 279 -11.33 1.40 -24.44
CA ARG A 279 -10.97 2.78 -24.79
C ARG A 279 -11.08 3.71 -23.59
N ILE A 280 -9.97 4.39 -23.30
CA ILE A 280 -9.85 5.48 -22.34
C ILE A 280 -9.59 6.78 -23.10
N ASP A 281 -10.06 7.90 -22.55
CA ASP A 281 -9.82 9.22 -23.16
C ASP A 281 -8.45 9.80 -22.75
N GLU A 282 -8.07 10.91 -23.38
CA GLU A 282 -6.80 11.59 -23.11
C GLU A 282 -6.68 12.06 -21.66
N LEU A 283 -7.77 12.49 -21.06
CA LEU A 283 -7.77 12.93 -19.67
C LEU A 283 -7.50 11.73 -18.74
N ASN A 284 -8.11 10.58 -19.02
CA ASN A 284 -7.85 9.38 -18.24
C ASN A 284 -6.42 8.87 -18.44
N ILE A 285 -5.83 8.96 -19.66
CA ILE A 285 -4.38 8.66 -19.87
C ILE A 285 -3.53 9.51 -18.92
N ARG A 286 -3.78 10.81 -18.84
CA ARG A 286 -3.07 11.70 -17.91
C ARG A 286 -3.22 11.22 -16.45
N HIS A 287 -4.43 10.86 -16.03
CA HIS A 287 -4.71 10.33 -14.69
C HIS A 287 -3.95 9.02 -14.42
N GLN A 288 -3.80 8.14 -15.42
CA GLN A 288 -3.03 6.91 -15.28
C GLN A 288 -1.53 7.19 -15.17
N VAL A 289 -0.97 8.09 -15.99
CA VAL A 289 0.45 8.47 -15.91
C VAL A 289 0.77 9.03 -14.51
N VAL A 290 -0.06 9.97 -14.01
CA VAL A 290 0.08 10.49 -12.64
C VAL A 290 -0.01 9.34 -11.62
N THR A 291 -0.99 8.44 -11.76
CA THR A 291 -1.19 7.31 -10.85
C THR A 291 0.06 6.44 -10.78
N PHE A 292 0.65 6.06 -11.90
CA PHE A 292 1.83 5.20 -11.93
C PHE A 292 3.08 5.91 -11.42
N LEU A 293 3.28 7.20 -11.76
CA LEU A 293 4.39 7.98 -11.25
C LEU A 293 4.33 8.16 -9.73
N VAL A 294 3.14 8.37 -9.15
CA VAL A 294 2.96 8.52 -7.70
C VAL A 294 3.06 7.16 -7.00
N ALA A 295 2.34 6.15 -7.47
CA ALA A 295 2.26 4.86 -6.80
C ALA A 295 3.54 4.03 -6.96
N GLY A 296 4.19 4.12 -8.13
CA GLY A 296 5.31 3.23 -8.50
C GLY A 296 6.62 3.57 -7.79
N HIS A 297 6.88 4.83 -7.42
CA HIS A 297 8.17 5.16 -6.84
C HIS A 297 8.16 5.26 -5.31
N GLU A 298 7.19 5.93 -4.68
CA GLU A 298 7.25 6.21 -3.24
C GLU A 298 7.06 4.93 -2.39
N THR A 299 6.24 3.99 -2.85
CA THR A 299 6.00 2.74 -2.12
C THR A 299 7.19 1.80 -2.17
N THR A 300 7.80 1.60 -3.34
CA THR A 300 8.94 0.70 -3.51
C THR A 300 10.20 1.28 -2.85
N SER A 301 10.43 2.61 -2.96
CA SER A 301 11.55 3.27 -2.26
C SER A 301 11.45 3.14 -0.74
N GLY A 302 10.26 3.27 -0.18
CA GLY A 302 10.03 3.02 1.24
C GLY A 302 10.31 1.58 1.65
N ALA A 303 9.84 0.60 0.86
CA ALA A 303 10.08 -0.83 1.11
C ALA A 303 11.58 -1.17 1.09
N LEU A 304 12.33 -0.67 0.10
CA LEU A 304 13.79 -0.80 0.00
C LEU A 304 14.48 -0.15 1.20
N SER A 305 14.08 1.05 1.57
CA SER A 305 14.67 1.79 2.69
C SER A 305 14.46 1.07 4.03
N PHE A 306 13.28 0.51 4.28
CA PHE A 306 13.03 -0.31 5.48
C PHE A 306 13.82 -1.62 5.45
N ALA A 307 13.92 -2.29 4.29
CA ALA A 307 14.70 -3.52 4.16
C ALA A 307 16.20 -3.27 4.46
N LEU A 308 16.76 -2.20 3.91
CA LEU A 308 18.15 -1.80 4.18
C LEU A 308 18.35 -1.38 5.64
N TYR A 309 17.38 -0.70 6.26
CA TYR A 309 17.41 -0.40 7.69
C TYR A 309 17.53 -1.68 8.51
N TYR A 310 16.65 -2.67 8.29
CA TYR A 310 16.65 -3.90 9.06
C TYR A 310 17.92 -4.73 8.79
N LEU A 311 18.37 -4.83 7.55
CA LEU A 311 19.63 -5.51 7.22
C LEU A 311 20.82 -4.88 7.96
N SER A 312 20.88 -3.55 8.06
CA SER A 312 21.97 -2.86 8.78
C SER A 312 21.93 -3.08 10.30
N ARG A 313 20.80 -3.55 10.85
CA ARG A 313 20.62 -3.82 12.29
C ARG A 313 20.73 -5.29 12.66
N HIS A 314 20.71 -6.20 11.68
CA HIS A 314 20.73 -7.64 11.87
C HIS A 314 21.87 -8.27 11.04
N PRO A 315 23.12 -8.25 11.56
CA PRO A 315 24.29 -8.71 10.81
C PRO A 315 24.22 -10.18 10.37
N ASP A 316 23.59 -11.04 11.15
CA ASP A 316 23.35 -12.44 10.80
C ASP A 316 22.38 -12.60 9.62
N VAL A 317 21.33 -11.79 9.55
CA VAL A 317 20.40 -11.73 8.42
C VAL A 317 21.11 -11.17 7.19
N LEU A 318 21.91 -10.11 7.36
CA LEU A 318 22.70 -9.51 6.29
C LEU A 318 23.64 -10.55 5.67
N ALA A 319 24.42 -11.25 6.50
CA ALA A 319 25.36 -12.27 6.03
C ALA A 319 24.67 -13.42 5.27
N LYS A 320 23.50 -13.89 5.74
CA LYS A 320 22.71 -14.91 5.03
C LYS A 320 22.19 -14.40 3.68
N ALA A 321 21.73 -13.15 3.62
CA ALA A 321 21.24 -12.55 2.39
C ALA A 321 22.37 -12.36 1.37
N GLN A 322 23.55 -11.91 1.80
CA GLN A 322 24.72 -11.78 0.96
C GLN A 322 25.18 -13.15 0.42
N ALA A 323 25.25 -14.17 1.29
CA ALA A 323 25.61 -15.52 0.88
C ALA A 323 24.65 -16.13 -0.17
N GLU A 324 23.34 -15.86 -0.04
CA GLU A 324 22.38 -16.28 -1.07
C GLU A 324 22.62 -15.57 -2.41
N VAL A 325 22.88 -14.26 -2.39
CA VAL A 325 23.16 -13.49 -3.61
C VAL A 325 24.42 -14.01 -4.30
N ASP A 326 25.50 -14.21 -3.57
CA ASP A 326 26.76 -14.74 -4.08
C ASP A 326 26.59 -16.14 -4.72
N ALA A 327 25.83 -17.00 -4.04
CA ALA A 327 25.58 -18.36 -4.52
C ALA A 327 24.67 -18.40 -5.78
N VAL A 328 23.75 -17.48 -5.92
CA VAL A 328 22.77 -17.47 -7.03
C VAL A 328 23.27 -16.71 -8.25
N TRP A 329 23.94 -15.56 -8.05
CA TRP A 329 24.36 -14.68 -9.14
C TRP A 329 25.81 -14.87 -9.55
N GLY A 330 26.71 -15.27 -8.62
CA GLY A 330 28.14 -15.34 -8.88
C GLY A 330 28.69 -14.01 -9.37
N ASP A 331 29.63 -14.05 -10.35
CA ASP A 331 30.26 -12.85 -10.89
C ASP A 331 29.53 -12.24 -12.11
N GLU A 332 28.52 -12.91 -12.64
CA GLU A 332 27.81 -12.48 -13.85
C GLU A 332 26.66 -11.52 -13.53
N GLU A 333 26.23 -10.77 -14.55
CA GLU A 333 25.01 -9.96 -14.48
C GLU A 333 23.79 -10.88 -14.27
N PRO A 334 22.91 -10.61 -13.30
CA PRO A 334 21.82 -11.52 -12.99
C PRO A 334 20.78 -11.60 -14.12
N ALA A 335 20.49 -12.82 -14.56
CA ALA A 335 19.40 -13.08 -15.47
C ALA A 335 18.03 -12.94 -14.77
N PHE A 336 17.01 -12.70 -15.56
CA PHE A 336 15.62 -12.55 -15.07
C PHE A 336 15.18 -13.69 -14.14
N GLU A 337 15.50 -14.94 -14.49
CA GLU A 337 15.13 -16.13 -13.72
C GLU A 337 15.85 -16.26 -12.37
N GLN A 338 16.99 -15.61 -12.23
CA GLN A 338 17.76 -15.64 -10.99
C GLN A 338 17.16 -14.77 -9.90
N ILE A 339 16.39 -13.74 -10.26
CA ILE A 339 15.70 -12.88 -9.27
C ILE A 339 14.75 -13.72 -8.41
N ALA A 340 13.98 -14.62 -9.01
CA ALA A 340 13.06 -15.49 -8.28
C ALA A 340 13.77 -16.55 -7.40
N LYS A 341 15.08 -16.77 -7.60
CA LYS A 341 15.88 -17.69 -6.79
C LYS A 341 16.39 -17.05 -5.49
N LEU A 342 16.41 -15.72 -5.38
CA LEU A 342 16.76 -14.98 -4.16
C LEU A 342 15.62 -15.06 -3.14
N ARG A 343 15.42 -16.24 -2.58
CA ARG A 343 14.29 -16.54 -1.69
C ARG A 343 14.45 -15.92 -0.31
N TYR A 344 15.68 -15.87 0.20
CA TYR A 344 15.95 -15.27 1.49
C TYR A 344 15.88 -13.74 1.43
N VAL A 345 16.45 -13.13 0.40
CA VAL A 345 16.31 -11.68 0.13
C VAL A 345 14.84 -11.31 0.00
N ARG A 346 14.04 -12.14 -0.68
CA ARG A 346 12.61 -11.93 -0.77
C ARG A 346 11.91 -12.00 0.60
N ARG A 347 12.29 -12.93 1.49
CA ARG A 347 11.75 -13.01 2.86
C ARG A 347 12.14 -11.80 3.70
N VAL A 348 13.36 -11.28 3.54
CA VAL A 348 13.80 -10.01 4.15
C VAL A 348 12.88 -8.85 3.73
N LEU A 349 12.57 -8.74 2.44
CA LEU A 349 11.66 -7.71 1.92
C LEU A 349 10.25 -7.89 2.48
N ASP A 350 9.70 -9.12 2.45
CA ASP A 350 8.35 -9.40 2.96
C ASP A 350 8.25 -9.11 4.47
N GLU A 351 9.27 -9.41 5.26
CA GLU A 351 9.32 -9.11 6.70
C GLU A 351 9.42 -7.61 6.96
N SER A 352 10.20 -6.89 6.15
CA SER A 352 10.23 -5.42 6.21
C SER A 352 8.86 -4.81 5.92
N LEU A 353 8.16 -5.31 4.89
CA LEU A 353 6.78 -4.91 4.56
C LEU A 353 5.76 -5.37 5.61
N ARG A 354 6.03 -6.42 6.38
CA ARG A 354 5.20 -6.79 7.51
C ARG A 354 5.28 -5.74 8.61
N LEU A 355 6.48 -5.40 9.02
CA LEU A 355 6.68 -4.43 10.11
C LEU A 355 6.30 -3.00 9.68
N TRP A 356 6.68 -2.60 8.47
CA TRP A 356 6.39 -1.28 7.93
C TRP A 356 5.85 -1.37 6.51
N PRO A 357 4.57 -1.75 6.34
CA PRO A 357 3.91 -1.70 5.03
C PRO A 357 3.85 -0.25 4.55
N THR A 358 4.43 0.02 3.40
CA THR A 358 4.58 1.40 2.89
C THR A 358 3.25 2.06 2.57
N ALA A 359 2.23 1.29 2.16
CA ALA A 359 0.84 1.72 2.17
C ALA A 359 0.18 1.23 3.47
N PRO A 360 0.00 2.10 4.49
CA PRO A 360 -0.34 1.65 5.85
C PRO A 360 -1.80 1.30 6.06
N ALA A 361 -2.70 1.68 5.16
CA ALA A 361 -4.12 1.41 5.30
C ALA A 361 -4.84 1.39 3.96
N TYR A 362 -5.98 0.70 3.93
CA TYR A 362 -6.95 0.79 2.83
C TYR A 362 -8.38 0.79 3.38
N GLY A 363 -9.29 1.45 2.65
CA GLY A 363 -10.69 1.54 3.03
C GLY A 363 -11.55 0.44 2.43
N ARG A 364 -12.51 -0.05 3.20
CA ARG A 364 -13.58 -0.96 2.76
C ARG A 364 -14.92 -0.39 3.16
N GLU A 365 -15.89 -0.42 2.27
CA GLU A 365 -17.24 0.12 2.42
C GLU A 365 -18.26 -1.00 2.25
N ALA A 366 -19.26 -1.05 3.12
CA ALA A 366 -20.35 -2.02 3.01
C ALA A 366 -21.25 -1.70 1.82
N THR A 367 -21.46 -2.67 0.96
CA THR A 367 -22.34 -2.58 -0.22
C THR A 367 -23.74 -3.11 0.05
N VAL A 368 -23.90 -3.83 1.16
CA VAL A 368 -25.16 -4.36 1.68
C VAL A 368 -25.21 -4.16 3.19
N ASP A 369 -26.41 -4.08 3.76
CA ASP A 369 -26.58 -4.10 5.21
C ASP A 369 -26.03 -5.43 5.75
N THR A 370 -25.09 -5.36 6.68
CA THR A 370 -24.33 -6.52 7.15
C THR A 370 -23.85 -6.34 8.59
N THR A 371 -23.15 -7.35 9.10
CA THR A 371 -22.55 -7.33 10.44
C THR A 371 -21.08 -7.75 10.31
N LEU A 372 -20.16 -7.02 10.87
CA LEU A 372 -18.75 -7.40 10.92
C LEU A 372 -18.50 -8.29 12.14
N VAL A 373 -17.94 -9.47 11.92
CA VAL A 373 -17.70 -10.56 12.88
C VAL A 373 -18.92 -10.91 13.74
N GLY A 374 -20.13 -10.83 13.12
CA GLY A 374 -21.40 -11.11 13.80
C GLY A 374 -21.76 -10.18 14.96
N LYS A 375 -21.04 -9.05 15.13
CA LYS A 375 -21.10 -8.22 16.34
C LYS A 375 -21.31 -6.74 16.07
N TYR A 376 -20.72 -6.21 15.01
CA TYR A 376 -20.76 -4.78 14.70
C TYR A 376 -21.62 -4.57 13.46
N PRO A 377 -22.84 -4.01 13.61
CA PRO A 377 -23.71 -3.76 12.47
C PRO A 377 -23.12 -2.68 11.57
N MET A 378 -23.25 -2.89 10.27
CA MET A 378 -22.84 -1.95 9.23
C MET A 378 -23.98 -1.77 8.23
N LYS A 379 -24.31 -0.53 7.95
CA LYS A 379 -25.26 -0.15 6.90
C LYS A 379 -24.53 0.07 5.58
N VAL A 380 -25.27 -0.01 4.47
CA VAL A 380 -24.77 0.42 3.16
C VAL A 380 -24.13 1.78 3.26
N GLY A 381 -22.88 1.93 2.79
CA GLY A 381 -22.09 3.15 2.86
C GLY A 381 -21.25 3.33 4.14
N ASP A 382 -21.46 2.51 5.19
CA ASP A 382 -20.52 2.47 6.31
C ASP A 382 -19.17 1.93 5.88
N TRP A 383 -18.09 2.55 6.35
CA TRP A 383 -16.75 2.20 5.93
C TRP A 383 -15.76 2.06 7.08
N VAL A 384 -14.74 1.26 6.82
CA VAL A 384 -13.70 0.90 7.76
C VAL A 384 -12.34 1.06 7.11
N LEU A 385 -11.35 1.56 7.84
CA LEU A 385 -9.94 1.53 7.48
C LEU A 385 -9.29 0.27 8.05
N VAL A 386 -8.78 -0.59 7.19
CA VAL A 386 -7.88 -1.66 7.61
C VAL A 386 -6.52 -1.06 7.92
N LEU A 387 -6.12 -1.10 9.19
CA LEU A 387 -4.84 -0.60 9.68
C LEU A 387 -3.77 -1.70 9.53
N ILE A 388 -3.10 -1.72 8.39
CA ILE A 388 -2.20 -2.82 7.99
C ILE A 388 -1.06 -3.04 8.99
N PRO A 389 -0.30 -2.03 9.48
CA PRO A 389 0.79 -2.29 10.41
C PRO A 389 0.33 -2.84 11.77
N ALA A 390 -0.92 -2.58 12.18
CA ALA A 390 -1.50 -3.21 13.35
C ALA A 390 -1.94 -4.66 13.07
N LEU A 391 -2.56 -4.94 11.91
CA LEU A 391 -2.87 -6.30 11.45
C LEU A 391 -1.61 -7.16 11.36
N HIS A 392 -0.51 -6.61 10.86
CA HIS A 392 0.76 -7.31 10.72
C HIS A 392 1.50 -7.52 12.04
N ARG A 393 0.91 -7.07 13.16
CA ARG A 393 1.38 -7.29 14.54
C ARG A 393 0.36 -8.07 15.38
N ASP A 394 -0.61 -8.70 14.72
CA ASP A 394 -1.55 -9.62 15.36
C ASP A 394 -0.76 -10.75 16.04
N PRO A 395 -1.19 -11.27 17.21
CA PRO A 395 -0.55 -12.39 17.91
C PRO A 395 -0.31 -13.64 17.07
N VAL A 396 -0.99 -13.79 15.96
CA VAL A 396 -0.78 -14.89 14.99
C VAL A 396 0.65 -14.91 14.41
N TRP A 397 1.41 -13.81 14.54
CA TRP A 397 2.80 -13.71 14.10
C TRP A 397 3.81 -14.28 15.11
N GLY A 398 3.38 -14.67 16.30
CA GLY A 398 4.22 -15.25 17.35
C GLY A 398 4.24 -14.41 18.62
N ASP A 399 5.10 -14.82 19.59
CA ASP A 399 5.17 -14.21 20.91
C ASP A 399 5.76 -12.79 20.88
N ASP A 400 6.63 -12.50 19.92
CA ASP A 400 7.18 -11.15 19.67
C ASP A 400 6.89 -10.69 18.22
N PRO A 401 5.70 -10.15 17.95
CA PRO A 401 5.34 -9.67 16.63
C PRO A 401 6.11 -8.41 16.19
N GLU A 402 6.89 -7.79 17.07
CA GLU A 402 7.78 -6.66 16.73
C GLU A 402 9.17 -7.12 16.28
N ALA A 403 9.54 -8.37 16.53
CA ALA A 403 10.83 -8.92 16.09
C ALA A 403 10.91 -8.97 14.56
N PHE A 404 12.10 -8.65 14.04
CA PHE A 404 12.41 -8.81 12.63
C PHE A 404 12.96 -10.22 12.38
N ASP A 405 12.11 -11.10 11.87
CA ASP A 405 12.44 -12.50 11.56
C ASP A 405 11.99 -12.88 10.13
N PRO A 406 12.90 -12.87 9.13
CA PRO A 406 12.55 -13.30 7.77
C PRO A 406 11.99 -14.72 7.68
N ASP A 407 12.24 -15.56 8.69
CA ASP A 407 11.71 -16.92 8.74
C ASP A 407 10.21 -16.98 9.05
N HIS A 408 9.57 -15.86 9.41
CA HIS A 408 8.13 -15.73 9.36
C HIS A 408 7.56 -16.07 7.97
N PHE A 409 8.33 -15.87 6.92
CA PHE A 409 7.94 -16.14 5.53
C PHE A 409 8.47 -17.47 4.98
N LEU A 410 8.84 -18.41 5.83
CA LEU A 410 9.03 -19.82 5.44
C LEU A 410 7.70 -20.42 4.93
N PRO A 411 7.75 -21.26 3.89
CA PRO A 411 6.52 -21.80 3.28
C PRO A 411 5.60 -22.53 4.28
N GLU A 412 6.17 -23.23 5.26
CA GLU A 412 5.43 -23.93 6.32
C GLU A 412 4.72 -22.94 7.26
N ARG A 413 5.40 -21.84 7.66
CA ARG A 413 4.81 -20.80 8.51
C ARG A 413 3.75 -19.99 7.78
N ILE A 414 3.90 -19.76 6.47
CA ILE A 414 2.85 -19.12 5.66
C ILE A 414 1.60 -20.00 5.61
N ARG A 415 1.76 -21.31 5.41
CA ARG A 415 0.62 -22.26 5.34
C ARG A 415 -0.11 -22.45 6.67
N SER A 416 0.57 -22.30 7.80
CA SER A 416 -0.02 -22.46 9.13
C SER A 416 -0.81 -21.23 9.60
N ARG A 417 -0.57 -20.05 9.01
CA ARG A 417 -1.26 -18.82 9.40
C ARG A 417 -2.61 -18.67 8.69
N PRO A 418 -3.60 -18.02 9.34
CA PRO A 418 -4.86 -17.68 8.69
C PRO A 418 -4.64 -16.85 7.41
N ALA A 419 -5.54 -17.00 6.46
CA ALA A 419 -5.55 -16.13 5.29
C ALA A 419 -5.81 -14.67 5.72
N HIS A 420 -5.43 -13.73 4.88
CA HIS A 420 -5.69 -12.30 5.07
C HIS A 420 -4.93 -11.58 6.20
N VAL A 421 -3.97 -12.24 6.88
CA VAL A 421 -3.14 -11.60 7.93
C VAL A 421 -1.94 -10.81 7.37
N TYR A 422 -1.65 -10.94 6.08
CA TYR A 422 -0.55 -10.23 5.40
C TYR A 422 -1.07 -9.54 4.14
N LYS A 423 -1.16 -8.20 4.17
CA LYS A 423 -1.87 -7.38 3.18
C LYS A 423 -1.10 -6.12 2.71
N PRO A 424 0.22 -6.19 2.47
CA PRO A 424 0.97 -4.98 2.06
C PRO A 424 0.55 -4.46 0.68
N PHE A 425 -0.15 -5.28 -0.12
CA PHE A 425 -0.65 -4.93 -1.46
C PHE A 425 -2.18 -4.85 -1.55
N GLY A 426 -2.86 -4.78 -0.41
CA GLY A 426 -4.33 -4.74 -0.35
C GLY A 426 -4.99 -6.09 -0.63
N THR A 427 -6.24 -6.08 -1.12
CA THR A 427 -7.06 -7.28 -1.33
C THR A 427 -8.04 -7.10 -2.50
N GLY A 428 -8.52 -8.23 -3.06
CA GLY A 428 -9.55 -8.28 -4.10
C GLY A 428 -9.12 -7.71 -5.45
N GLU A 429 -10.08 -7.36 -6.27
CA GLU A 429 -9.84 -6.81 -7.62
C GLU A 429 -9.13 -5.45 -7.61
N ARG A 430 -9.27 -4.70 -6.51
CA ARG A 430 -8.61 -3.41 -6.30
C ARG A 430 -7.25 -3.54 -5.60
N ALA A 431 -6.70 -4.76 -5.46
CA ALA A 431 -5.34 -4.97 -4.99
C ALA A 431 -4.31 -4.30 -5.91
N CYS A 432 -3.09 -4.11 -5.42
CA CYS A 432 -2.02 -3.45 -6.17
C CYS A 432 -1.73 -4.18 -7.50
N ILE A 433 -2.00 -3.51 -8.62
CA ILE A 433 -1.71 -4.01 -9.97
C ILE A 433 -0.20 -4.18 -10.18
N GLY A 434 0.62 -3.28 -9.62
CA GLY A 434 2.08 -3.24 -9.72
C GLY A 434 2.82 -4.21 -8.79
N ARG A 435 2.13 -5.13 -8.09
CA ARG A 435 2.75 -6.04 -7.12
C ARG A 435 3.96 -6.79 -7.67
N GLN A 436 3.85 -7.36 -8.88
CA GLN A 436 4.94 -8.14 -9.47
C GLN A 436 6.11 -7.23 -9.85
N PHE A 437 5.81 -6.03 -10.35
CA PHE A 437 6.79 -5.01 -10.68
C PHE A 437 7.60 -4.58 -9.45
N ALA A 438 6.92 -4.15 -8.39
CA ALA A 438 7.55 -3.71 -7.14
C ALA A 438 8.42 -4.80 -6.51
N LEU A 439 7.94 -6.05 -6.51
CA LEU A 439 8.67 -7.17 -5.92
C LEU A 439 9.89 -7.58 -6.76
N HIS A 440 9.78 -7.56 -8.08
CA HIS A 440 10.90 -7.85 -8.97
C HIS A 440 11.99 -6.78 -8.85
N GLU A 441 11.60 -5.50 -8.94
CA GLU A 441 12.49 -4.36 -8.77
C GLU A 441 13.19 -4.40 -7.41
N ALA A 442 12.43 -4.54 -6.32
CA ALA A 442 13.01 -4.49 -4.97
C ALA A 442 13.99 -5.65 -4.70
N VAL A 443 13.68 -6.87 -5.13
CA VAL A 443 14.59 -8.02 -4.95
C VAL A 443 15.85 -7.85 -5.81
N LEU A 444 15.72 -7.37 -7.04
CA LEU A 444 16.85 -7.08 -7.92
C LEU A 444 17.77 -6.02 -7.31
N VAL A 445 17.22 -4.91 -6.85
CA VAL A 445 17.97 -3.79 -6.26
C VAL A 445 18.66 -4.23 -4.96
N LEU A 446 17.96 -4.92 -4.06
CA LEU A 446 18.56 -5.47 -2.84
C LEU A 446 19.70 -6.43 -3.18
N GLY A 447 19.51 -7.34 -4.15
CA GLY A 447 20.57 -8.24 -4.61
C GLY A 447 21.79 -7.49 -5.14
N THR A 448 21.59 -6.44 -5.95
CA THR A 448 22.66 -5.60 -6.50
C THR A 448 23.47 -4.92 -5.37
N ILE A 449 22.77 -4.34 -4.39
CA ILE A 449 23.41 -3.68 -3.23
C ILE A 449 24.18 -4.71 -2.40
N LEU A 450 23.56 -5.83 -2.05
CA LEU A 450 24.13 -6.87 -1.19
C LEU A 450 25.34 -7.58 -1.81
N ARG A 451 25.36 -7.70 -3.14
CA ARG A 451 26.51 -8.24 -3.87
C ARG A 451 27.73 -7.31 -3.84
N ARG A 452 27.47 -5.99 -3.88
CA ARG A 452 28.53 -4.98 -4.13
C ARG A 452 29.07 -4.34 -2.86
N TYR A 453 28.23 -4.28 -1.80
CA TYR A 453 28.57 -3.52 -0.60
C TYR A 453 28.32 -4.29 0.70
N ASP A 454 29.23 -4.10 1.66
CA ASP A 454 28.91 -4.19 3.07
C ASP A 454 28.26 -2.89 3.51
N ILE A 455 27.06 -2.99 4.07
CA ILE A 455 26.27 -1.85 4.53
C ILE A 455 26.39 -1.70 6.04
N VAL A 456 26.77 -0.52 6.51
CA VAL A 456 26.95 -0.23 7.93
C VAL A 456 26.03 0.93 8.33
N GLY A 457 25.09 0.62 9.19
CA GLY A 457 24.17 1.64 9.76
C GLY A 457 24.82 2.36 10.95
N ASP A 458 24.43 3.63 11.15
CA ASP A 458 24.79 4.35 12.37
C ASP A 458 24.13 3.67 13.59
N PRO A 459 24.91 3.14 14.55
CA PRO A 459 24.37 2.49 15.76
C PRO A 459 23.55 3.43 16.65
N SER A 460 23.78 4.73 16.56
CA SER A 460 23.04 5.74 17.33
C SER A 460 21.68 6.10 16.71
N TYR A 461 21.49 5.84 15.41
CA TYR A 461 20.22 6.13 14.74
C TYR A 461 19.07 5.28 15.33
N ARG A 462 17.98 5.92 15.66
CA ARG A 462 16.72 5.27 16.03
C ARG A 462 15.71 5.49 14.92
N LEU A 463 15.03 4.44 14.50
CA LEU A 463 14.06 4.52 13.41
C LEU A 463 13.03 5.61 13.67
N LYS A 464 13.02 6.60 12.81
CA LYS A 464 11.98 7.60 12.68
C LYS A 464 11.24 7.31 11.39
N VAL A 465 9.92 7.25 11.47
CA VAL A 465 9.10 6.97 10.31
C VAL A 465 8.36 8.24 9.92
N ALA A 466 8.70 8.76 8.74
CA ALA A 466 7.93 9.80 8.11
C ALA A 466 6.63 9.21 7.60
N GLU A 467 5.53 9.84 7.98
CA GLU A 467 4.20 9.49 7.51
C GLU A 467 3.71 10.57 6.56
N ARG A 468 3.44 10.15 5.35
CA ARG A 468 2.73 10.93 4.34
C ARG A 468 1.49 10.11 3.96
N LEU A 469 1.20 9.93 2.68
CA LEU A 469 0.30 8.87 2.24
C LEU A 469 0.96 7.49 2.42
N THR A 470 2.26 7.45 2.32
CA THR A 470 3.13 6.29 2.48
C THR A 470 4.04 6.45 3.70
N LEU A 471 4.64 5.33 4.13
CA LEU A 471 5.62 5.29 5.21
C LEU A 471 7.04 5.14 4.65
N MET A 472 7.99 5.87 5.25
CA MET A 472 9.41 5.84 4.87
C MET A 472 10.31 6.15 6.07
N PRO A 473 11.51 5.56 6.21
CA PRO A 473 12.49 5.98 7.21
C PRO A 473 12.91 7.44 6.97
N GLU A 474 12.96 8.23 8.04
CA GLU A 474 13.37 9.64 7.99
C GLU A 474 14.82 9.80 8.48
N GLY A 475 15.68 10.37 7.64
CA GLY A 475 17.07 10.65 8.00
C GLY A 475 17.91 9.40 8.21
N PHE A 476 17.57 8.29 7.57
CA PHE A 476 18.32 7.06 7.61
C PHE A 476 19.46 7.08 6.61
N THR A 477 20.68 6.85 7.09
CA THR A 477 21.90 6.81 6.28
C THR A 477 22.67 5.51 6.48
N LEU A 478 23.45 5.14 5.48
CA LEU A 478 24.37 4.00 5.50
C LEU A 478 25.78 4.45 5.10
N GLN A 479 26.77 3.87 5.77
CA GLN A 479 28.14 3.83 5.26
C GLN A 479 28.33 2.60 4.39
N LEU A 480 29.08 2.73 3.33
CA LEU A 480 29.31 1.67 2.34
C LEU A 480 30.78 1.26 2.37
N ARG A 481 31.03 -0.05 2.33
CA ARG A 481 32.34 -0.64 2.08
C ARG A 481 32.21 -1.57 0.90
N ARG A 482 33.19 -1.58 0.01
CA ARG A 482 33.20 -2.52 -1.13
C ARG A 482 33.46 -3.94 -0.67
N ARG A 483 32.70 -4.89 -1.20
CA ARG A 483 32.90 -6.33 -1.01
C ARG A 483 33.87 -6.89 -2.02
#